data_ebcda0fe1d158cf17b469c5d71fd7f90
#
_entry.id   ebcda0fe1d158cf17b469c5d71fd7f90
#
_cell.length_a   1.000
_cell.length_b   1.000
_cell.length_c   1.000
_cell.angle_alpha   90.00
_cell.angle_beta   90.00
_cell.angle_gamma   90.00
#
_symmetry.space_group_name_H-M   'P 1'
#
loop_
_entity.id
_entity.type
_entity.pdbx_description
1 polymer ?
#
loop_
_entity_poly.entity_id
_entity_poly.type
_entity_poly.pdbx_seq_one_letter_code
_entity_poly.pdbx_strand_id
1 'polypeptide(L)'
;MSTKKWLALAVICIGIGLLGTSIYGVQFGDERENYSKRWDFKEDELQNIIINANFSADIEFVVSPDSNGYIEVDGKWDPAVVKSFEQATLSNGTFQLSQTERERLQFFTLYWNDRDSTITVALPEGHQLNEVKLDSSSSDWNLTDLSAKQLELNNTSGSIRLENIKVPRIELALTSGDITASMIDGDMTVKQTSGSLTADQVIGHVNSEIESGDIEITELNGAADVQFTSGSIHIEQSHSAPINASGTSGDIFIQAAPDFDGIYDAKATSGSVDVPESPMVSRELIKARTSSGSIEITK
;
A
#
# COMPACT_ATOMS: atom_id res chain seq x y z
N MET A 1 26.84 19.29 33.80
CA MET A 1 28.04 19.04 32.96
C MET A 1 28.56 20.39 32.49
N SER A 2 29.91 20.64 32.50
CA SER A 2 30.44 21.93 32.10
C SER A 2 30.35 22.13 30.58
N THR A 3 30.18 23.38 30.14
CA THR A 3 30.09 23.79 28.73
C THR A 3 31.22 23.22 27.86
N LYS A 4 32.41 23.06 28.49
CA LYS A 4 33.59 22.44 27.83
C LYS A 4 33.38 20.95 27.45
N LYS A 5 32.61 20.20 28.25
CA LYS A 5 32.31 18.78 27.94
C LYS A 5 31.31 18.67 26.80
N TRP A 6 30.34 19.59 26.69
CA TRP A 6 29.42 19.65 25.58
C TRP A 6 30.10 20.05 24.27
N LEU A 7 31.04 21.00 24.34
CA LEU A 7 31.84 21.40 23.19
C LEU A 7 32.72 20.25 22.66
N ALA A 8 33.36 19.50 23.58
CA ALA A 8 34.17 18.33 23.22
C ALA A 8 33.31 17.23 22.57
N LEU A 9 32.09 16.97 23.10
CA LEU A 9 31.16 16.01 22.51
C LEU A 9 30.72 16.43 21.09
N ALA A 10 30.42 17.71 20.91
CA ALA A 10 30.02 18.23 19.58
C ALA A 10 31.16 18.09 18.56
N VAL A 11 32.41 18.38 18.94
CA VAL A 11 33.59 18.22 18.07
C VAL A 11 33.80 16.73 17.69
N ILE A 12 33.61 15.82 18.66
CA ILE A 12 33.70 14.38 18.40
C ILE A 12 32.60 13.93 17.43
N CYS A 13 31.34 14.37 17.60
CA CYS A 13 30.24 14.05 16.70
C CYS A 13 30.48 14.60 15.28
N ILE A 14 31.00 15.84 15.18
CA ILE A 14 31.37 16.42 13.87
C ILE A 14 32.52 15.62 13.23
N GLY A 15 33.52 15.23 14.02
CA GLY A 15 34.64 14.40 13.53
C GLY A 15 34.20 13.03 13.03
N ILE A 16 33.27 12.37 13.74
CA ILE A 16 32.68 11.09 13.33
C ILE A 16 31.84 11.29 12.07
N GLY A 17 31.04 12.38 11.99
CA GLY A 17 30.27 12.73 10.79
C GLY A 17 31.16 12.96 9.57
N LEU A 18 32.24 13.74 9.71
CA LEU A 18 33.19 13.98 8.62
C LEU A 18 33.98 12.73 8.20
N LEU A 19 34.35 11.87 9.15
CA LEU A 19 34.97 10.57 8.86
C LEU A 19 33.97 9.63 8.13
N GLY A 20 32.71 9.64 8.57
CA GLY A 20 31.65 8.89 7.89
C GLY A 20 31.47 9.34 6.44
N THR A 21 31.39 10.66 6.19
CA THR A 21 31.29 11.20 4.83
C THR A 21 32.53 10.92 3.97
N SER A 22 33.72 10.86 4.56
CA SER A 22 34.97 10.55 3.85
C SER A 22 35.10 9.06 3.49
N ILE A 23 34.51 8.17 4.29
CA ILE A 23 34.56 6.72 4.07
C ILE A 23 33.42 6.25 3.14
N TYR A 24 32.25 6.84 3.29
CA TYR A 24 31.03 6.42 2.57
C TYR A 24 30.68 7.35 1.39
N GLY A 25 31.39 8.49 1.22
CA GLY A 25 31.10 9.49 0.20
C GLY A 25 29.85 10.31 0.53
N VAL A 26 29.87 11.58 0.15
CA VAL A 26 28.65 12.40 0.02
C VAL A 26 28.53 12.66 -1.46
N GLN A 27 27.60 12.01 -2.10
CA GLN A 27 27.28 12.27 -3.49
C GLN A 27 26.27 13.41 -3.54
N PHE A 28 26.66 14.53 -4.13
CA PHE A 28 25.80 15.64 -4.46
C PHE A 28 25.51 15.54 -5.96
N GLY A 29 24.30 15.14 -6.30
CA GLY A 29 23.85 15.09 -7.70
C GLY A 29 22.83 13.96 -7.91
N ASP A 30 21.96 14.15 -8.87
CA ASP A 30 21.08 13.10 -9.37
C ASP A 30 21.90 12.17 -10.28
N GLU A 31 22.23 10.96 -9.82
CA GLU A 31 22.96 9.96 -10.61
C GLU A 31 22.03 9.15 -11.51
N ARG A 32 20.70 9.41 -11.44
CA ARG A 32 19.73 8.71 -12.26
C ARG A 32 19.95 9.01 -13.73
N GLU A 33 19.90 8.00 -14.55
CA GLU A 33 20.05 8.08 -15.99
C GLU A 33 18.71 7.83 -16.71
N ASN A 34 18.55 8.48 -17.87
CA ASN A 34 17.41 8.18 -18.71
C ASN A 34 17.58 6.77 -19.29
N TYR A 35 16.60 5.93 -19.05
CA TYR A 35 16.61 4.56 -19.54
C TYR A 35 15.22 4.15 -19.98
N SER A 36 15.17 3.46 -21.13
CA SER A 36 13.95 2.86 -21.64
C SER A 36 14.24 1.47 -22.17
N LYS A 37 13.39 0.52 -21.83
CA LYS A 37 13.47 -0.86 -22.34
C LYS A 37 12.09 -1.46 -22.43
N ARG A 38 11.88 -2.25 -23.50
CA ARG A 38 10.61 -2.90 -23.76
C ARG A 38 10.80 -4.40 -23.96
N TRP A 39 9.88 -5.17 -23.40
CA TRP A 39 9.72 -6.61 -23.58
C TRP A 39 8.38 -6.85 -24.22
N ASP A 40 8.37 -7.35 -25.47
CA ASP A 40 7.16 -7.72 -26.20
C ASP A 40 6.80 -9.18 -25.92
N PHE A 41 5.51 -9.49 -25.85
CA PHE A 41 4.99 -10.83 -25.66
C PHE A 41 3.70 -11.03 -26.47
N LYS A 42 3.42 -12.29 -26.77
CA LYS A 42 2.20 -12.66 -27.48
C LYS A 42 1.01 -12.73 -26.52
N GLU A 43 -0.18 -12.72 -27.10
CA GLU A 43 -1.40 -13.06 -26.39
C GLU A 43 -1.19 -14.35 -25.57
N ASP A 44 -1.62 -14.38 -24.31
CA ASP A 44 -1.45 -15.48 -23.34
C ASP A 44 -0.02 -15.81 -22.89
N GLU A 45 1.00 -15.12 -23.36
CA GLU A 45 2.37 -15.40 -22.97
C GLU A 45 2.74 -14.83 -21.58
N LEU A 46 2.15 -13.71 -21.17
CA LEU A 46 2.34 -13.13 -19.84
C LEU A 46 1.19 -13.52 -18.92
N GLN A 47 1.49 -14.19 -17.83
CA GLN A 47 0.51 -14.58 -16.81
C GLN A 47 0.81 -14.02 -15.44
N ASN A 48 2.10 -13.83 -15.12
CA ASN A 48 2.53 -13.36 -13.82
C ASN A 48 3.56 -12.25 -13.94
N ILE A 49 3.50 -11.29 -13.00
CA ILE A 49 4.50 -10.25 -12.83
C ILE A 49 5.06 -10.37 -11.42
N ILE A 50 6.36 -10.58 -11.30
CA ILE A 50 7.06 -10.68 -10.02
C ILE A 50 8.20 -9.68 -10.01
N ILE A 51 8.09 -8.68 -9.12
CA ILE A 51 9.11 -7.64 -8.93
C ILE A 51 9.62 -7.74 -7.50
N ASN A 52 10.90 -7.98 -7.35
CA ASN A 52 11.61 -7.97 -6.06
C ASN A 52 12.77 -6.97 -6.17
N ALA A 53 12.47 -5.71 -5.89
CA ALA A 53 13.42 -4.63 -6.11
C ALA A 53 13.04 -3.39 -5.28
N ASN A 54 14.05 -2.56 -4.99
CA ASN A 54 13.90 -1.33 -4.24
C ASN A 54 13.98 -0.13 -5.19
N PHE A 55 12.85 0.28 -5.72
CA PHE A 55 12.67 1.52 -6.47
C PHE A 55 11.21 1.97 -6.38
N SER A 56 10.96 3.23 -6.60
CA SER A 56 9.60 3.77 -6.70
C SER A 56 9.23 3.93 -8.16
N ALA A 57 8.04 3.52 -8.55
CA ALA A 57 7.53 3.67 -9.91
C ALA A 57 6.01 3.74 -9.94
N ASP A 58 5.51 4.42 -10.96
CA ASP A 58 4.12 4.31 -11.39
C ASP A 58 4.00 3.08 -12.31
N ILE A 59 3.13 2.14 -11.96
CA ILE A 59 2.85 0.96 -12.77
C ILE A 59 1.46 1.11 -13.36
N GLU A 60 1.40 1.33 -14.66
CA GLU A 60 0.15 1.55 -15.40
C GLU A 60 -0.20 0.32 -16.23
N PHE A 61 -1.41 -0.21 -16.03
CA PHE A 61 -1.92 -1.29 -16.86
C PHE A 61 -2.82 -0.70 -17.93
N VAL A 62 -2.51 -0.94 -19.19
CA VAL A 62 -3.26 -0.40 -20.32
C VAL A 62 -3.67 -1.51 -21.28
N VAL A 63 -4.74 -1.27 -22.03
CA VAL A 63 -5.11 -2.18 -23.12
C VAL A 63 -4.17 -1.95 -24.29
N SER A 64 -3.53 -3.02 -24.76
CA SER A 64 -2.67 -2.95 -25.94
C SER A 64 -3.50 -2.64 -27.20
N PRO A 65 -3.02 -1.76 -28.08
CA PRO A 65 -3.69 -1.51 -29.35
C PRO A 65 -3.66 -2.71 -30.31
N ASP A 66 -2.78 -3.66 -30.04
CA ASP A 66 -2.54 -4.85 -30.84
C ASP A 66 -2.91 -6.14 -30.07
N SER A 67 -2.93 -7.28 -30.75
CA SER A 67 -3.10 -8.60 -30.11
C SER A 67 -1.89 -9.04 -29.30
N ASN A 68 -0.75 -8.34 -29.39
CA ASN A 68 0.44 -8.57 -28.58
C ASN A 68 0.49 -7.58 -27.42
N GLY A 69 1.03 -8.03 -26.30
CA GLY A 69 1.29 -7.17 -25.15
C GLY A 69 2.75 -6.75 -25.04
N TYR A 70 3.02 -5.84 -24.14
CA TYR A 70 4.38 -5.45 -23.80
C TYR A 70 4.50 -4.96 -22.35
N ILE A 71 5.70 -5.04 -21.81
CA ILE A 71 6.10 -4.32 -20.60
C ILE A 71 7.17 -3.32 -21.04
N GLU A 72 7.00 -2.06 -20.69
CA GLU A 72 7.95 -0.99 -20.99
C GLU A 72 8.31 -0.24 -19.71
N VAL A 73 9.60 -0.09 -19.47
CA VAL A 73 10.13 0.80 -18.44
C VAL A 73 10.65 2.04 -19.14
N ASP A 74 10.26 3.20 -18.64
CA ASP A 74 10.70 4.50 -19.19
C ASP A 74 10.90 5.49 -18.06
N GLY A 75 11.92 6.35 -18.18
CA GLY A 75 12.16 7.42 -17.24
C GLY A 75 13.60 7.52 -16.74
N LYS A 76 13.74 8.12 -15.55
CA LYS A 76 15.03 8.32 -14.89
C LYS A 76 15.21 7.29 -13.77
N TRP A 77 16.19 6.43 -13.93
CA TRP A 77 16.41 5.31 -13.03
C TRP A 77 17.81 5.33 -12.43
N ASP A 78 17.93 4.85 -11.21
CA ASP A 78 19.21 4.58 -10.58
C ASP A 78 19.98 3.53 -11.38
N PRO A 79 21.30 3.65 -11.58
CA PRO A 79 22.11 2.68 -12.33
C PRO A 79 21.99 1.24 -11.81
N ALA A 80 21.79 1.05 -10.51
CA ALA A 80 21.57 -0.30 -9.95
C ALA A 80 20.22 -0.88 -10.38
N VAL A 81 19.19 -0.03 -10.53
CA VAL A 81 17.87 -0.43 -11.04
C VAL A 81 17.94 -0.73 -12.54
N VAL A 82 18.63 0.11 -13.33
CA VAL A 82 18.87 -0.14 -14.77
C VAL A 82 19.49 -1.51 -14.98
N LYS A 83 20.49 -1.86 -14.19
CA LYS A 83 21.12 -3.19 -14.26
C LYS A 83 20.13 -4.32 -13.96
N SER A 84 19.18 -4.10 -13.06
CA SER A 84 18.12 -5.07 -12.80
C SER A 84 17.17 -5.22 -13.98
N PHE A 85 16.85 -4.13 -14.68
CA PHE A 85 16.07 -4.19 -15.92
C PHE A 85 16.80 -4.93 -17.04
N GLU A 86 18.14 -4.81 -17.13
CA GLU A 86 18.92 -5.57 -18.10
C GLU A 86 18.87 -7.08 -17.85
N GLN A 87 18.78 -7.48 -16.58
CA GLN A 87 18.71 -8.87 -16.13
C GLN A 87 17.28 -9.41 -16.06
N ALA A 88 16.26 -8.55 -16.18
CA ALA A 88 14.87 -8.97 -16.14
C ALA A 88 14.54 -9.95 -17.27
N THR A 89 13.77 -10.98 -16.95
CA THR A 89 13.42 -12.06 -17.86
C THR A 89 11.92 -12.21 -17.98
N LEU A 90 11.48 -12.54 -19.19
CA LEU A 90 10.15 -13.04 -19.47
C LEU A 90 10.27 -14.50 -19.91
N SER A 91 9.85 -15.42 -19.07
CA SER A 91 9.95 -16.85 -19.33
C SER A 91 8.83 -17.62 -18.63
N ASN A 92 8.33 -18.68 -19.28
CA ASN A 92 7.29 -19.54 -18.72
C ASN A 92 6.05 -18.78 -18.21
N GLY A 93 5.64 -17.73 -18.91
CA GLY A 93 4.49 -16.91 -18.51
C GLY A 93 4.76 -15.92 -17.38
N THR A 94 5.99 -15.76 -16.95
CA THR A 94 6.34 -14.89 -15.82
C THR A 94 7.37 -13.85 -16.24
N PHE A 95 7.01 -12.58 -16.04
CA PHE A 95 7.99 -11.51 -16.04
C PHE A 95 8.59 -11.40 -14.65
N GLN A 96 9.90 -11.59 -14.57
CA GLN A 96 10.63 -11.53 -13.31
C GLN A 96 11.68 -10.44 -13.34
N LEU A 97 11.57 -9.52 -12.38
CA LEU A 97 12.55 -8.48 -12.11
C LEU A 97 13.08 -8.67 -10.69
N SER A 98 14.39 -8.86 -10.54
CA SER A 98 15.01 -9.02 -9.23
C SER A 98 16.26 -8.16 -9.12
N GLN A 99 16.33 -7.36 -8.09
CA GLN A 99 17.52 -6.56 -7.80
C GLN A 99 18.50 -7.41 -6.96
N THR A 100 19.62 -7.76 -7.56
CA THR A 100 20.60 -8.69 -6.97
C THR A 100 21.66 -7.97 -6.14
N GLU A 101 21.84 -6.67 -6.34
CA GLU A 101 22.85 -5.89 -5.62
C GLU A 101 22.24 -5.27 -4.36
N ARG A 102 22.90 -5.54 -3.22
CA ARG A 102 22.57 -4.82 -1.99
C ARG A 102 22.95 -3.36 -2.18
N GLU A 103 21.99 -2.46 -1.99
CA GLU A 103 22.28 -1.04 -1.92
C GLU A 103 23.45 -0.80 -0.96
N ARG A 104 24.46 -0.05 -1.40
CA ARG A 104 25.40 0.55 -0.49
C ARG A 104 24.58 1.48 0.41
N LEU A 105 24.70 1.32 1.72
CA LEU A 105 24.06 2.20 2.69
C LEU A 105 24.43 3.66 2.34
N GLN A 106 23.57 4.31 1.59
CA GLN A 106 23.66 5.75 1.32
C GLN A 106 22.95 6.45 2.47
N PHE A 107 23.73 7.12 3.33
CA PHE A 107 23.19 7.72 4.54
C PHE A 107 22.31 8.96 4.29
N PHE A 108 22.39 9.62 3.16
CA PHE A 108 21.56 10.78 2.80
C PHE A 108 21.54 10.97 1.28
N THR A 109 20.49 10.55 0.63
CA THR A 109 20.13 11.01 -0.71
C THR A 109 18.83 11.80 -0.59
N LEU A 110 18.91 13.12 -0.73
CA LEU A 110 17.72 13.97 -0.80
C LEU A 110 17.26 14.01 -2.25
N TYR A 111 16.39 13.10 -2.64
CA TYR A 111 15.66 13.21 -3.91
C TYR A 111 14.46 14.13 -3.70
N TRP A 112 14.40 15.20 -4.44
CA TRP A 112 13.19 15.97 -4.61
C TRP A 112 12.33 15.24 -5.63
N ASN A 113 11.15 14.88 -5.19
CA ASN A 113 10.13 14.05 -5.80
C ASN A 113 9.88 14.38 -7.30
N ASP A 114 10.65 13.77 -8.20
CA ASP A 114 10.34 13.72 -9.64
C ASP A 114 9.92 12.27 -9.94
N ARG A 115 8.62 12.06 -10.08
CA ARG A 115 8.02 10.78 -10.49
C ARG A 115 8.13 10.64 -12.01
N ASP A 116 9.35 10.62 -12.51
CA ASP A 116 9.62 10.48 -13.95
C ASP A 116 9.89 9.02 -14.35
N SER A 117 9.44 8.04 -13.53
CA SER A 117 9.75 6.62 -13.71
C SER A 117 8.48 5.81 -13.82
N THR A 118 8.17 5.30 -15.00
CA THR A 118 6.95 4.56 -15.29
C THR A 118 7.27 3.15 -15.79
N ILE A 119 6.45 2.20 -15.37
CA ILE A 119 6.38 0.85 -15.93
C ILE A 119 5.01 0.70 -16.56
N THR A 120 4.96 0.64 -17.87
CA THR A 120 3.71 0.40 -18.60
C THR A 120 3.57 -1.08 -18.91
N VAL A 121 2.47 -1.68 -18.50
CA VAL A 121 2.08 -3.05 -18.82
C VAL A 121 0.89 -3.03 -19.74
N ALA A 122 1.14 -3.16 -21.03
CA ALA A 122 0.08 -3.22 -22.04
C ALA A 122 -0.34 -4.67 -22.26
N LEU A 123 -1.60 -4.96 -21.96
CA LEU A 123 -2.18 -6.30 -22.08
C LEU A 123 -3.18 -6.34 -23.25
N PRO A 124 -3.24 -7.43 -24.02
CA PRO A 124 -4.31 -7.64 -25.00
C PRO A 124 -5.70 -7.48 -24.36
N GLU A 125 -6.68 -7.04 -25.15
CA GLU A 125 -8.05 -6.87 -24.67
C GLU A 125 -8.62 -8.17 -24.07
N GLY A 126 -9.16 -8.07 -22.85
CA GLY A 126 -9.70 -9.23 -22.13
C GLY A 126 -8.65 -10.12 -21.45
N HIS A 127 -7.37 -9.84 -21.60
CA HIS A 127 -6.31 -10.58 -20.91
C HIS A 127 -6.32 -10.23 -19.42
N GLN A 128 -6.30 -11.26 -18.56
CA GLN A 128 -6.23 -11.14 -17.13
C GLN A 128 -5.00 -11.86 -16.60
N LEU A 129 -4.17 -11.16 -15.82
CA LEU A 129 -3.03 -11.77 -15.16
C LEU A 129 -3.48 -12.75 -14.07
N ASN A 130 -2.69 -13.79 -13.83
CA ASN A 130 -2.93 -14.67 -12.69
C ASN A 130 -2.43 -14.03 -11.40
N GLU A 131 -1.22 -13.48 -11.42
CA GLU A 131 -0.59 -12.93 -10.22
C GLU A 131 0.24 -11.69 -10.54
N VAL A 132 0.11 -10.67 -9.69
CA VAL A 132 1.05 -9.55 -9.61
C VAL A 132 1.61 -9.55 -8.20
N LYS A 133 2.94 -9.72 -8.09
CA LYS A 133 3.64 -9.74 -6.81
C LYS A 133 4.76 -8.73 -6.79
N LEU A 134 4.73 -7.82 -5.79
CA LEU A 134 5.71 -6.76 -5.60
C LEU A 134 6.29 -6.87 -4.19
N ASP A 135 7.58 -7.14 -4.10
CA ASP A 135 8.32 -7.22 -2.85
C ASP A 135 9.39 -6.14 -2.81
N SER A 136 9.40 -5.28 -1.79
CA SER A 136 10.39 -4.24 -1.63
C SER A 136 10.68 -3.90 -0.17
N SER A 137 11.82 -3.28 0.09
CA SER A 137 12.15 -2.76 1.41
C SER A 137 11.84 -1.26 1.53
N SER A 138 11.95 -0.50 0.44
CA SER A 138 11.71 0.95 0.47
C SER A 138 11.29 1.41 -0.93
N SER A 139 10.01 1.51 -1.15
CA SER A 139 9.44 1.89 -2.46
C SER A 139 8.10 2.57 -2.28
N ASP A 140 7.83 3.53 -3.16
CA ASP A 140 6.47 4.04 -3.37
C ASP A 140 5.91 3.34 -4.61
N TRP A 141 4.80 2.64 -4.43
CA TRP A 141 4.12 1.93 -5.49
C TRP A 141 2.81 2.62 -5.84
N ASN A 142 2.62 2.93 -7.11
CA ASN A 142 1.38 3.46 -7.64
C ASN A 142 0.90 2.54 -8.77
N LEU A 143 -0.17 1.78 -8.54
CA LEU A 143 -0.74 0.84 -9.49
C LEU A 143 -2.10 1.35 -9.96
N THR A 144 -2.28 1.43 -11.28
CA THR A 144 -3.52 1.88 -11.89
C THR A 144 -4.04 0.88 -12.92
N ASP A 145 -5.36 0.73 -12.98
CA ASP A 145 -6.08 -0.06 -14.02
C ASP A 145 -5.73 -1.56 -14.05
N LEU A 146 -5.33 -2.15 -12.90
CA LEU A 146 -4.95 -3.56 -12.83
C LEU A 146 -6.16 -4.49 -12.87
N SER A 147 -6.09 -5.50 -13.77
CA SER A 147 -6.95 -6.68 -13.76
C SER A 147 -6.12 -7.95 -13.60
N ALA A 148 -6.27 -8.64 -12.47
CA ALA A 148 -5.56 -9.87 -12.16
C ALA A 148 -6.43 -10.78 -11.27
N LYS A 149 -6.00 -12.02 -11.03
CA LYS A 149 -6.68 -12.90 -10.05
C LYS A 149 -6.17 -12.68 -8.63
N GLN A 150 -4.90 -12.26 -8.49
CA GLN A 150 -4.26 -11.99 -7.21
C GLN A 150 -3.27 -10.84 -7.33
N LEU A 151 -3.28 -9.96 -6.33
CA LEU A 151 -2.27 -8.93 -6.07
C LEU A 151 -1.68 -9.19 -4.68
N GLU A 152 -0.38 -9.35 -4.61
CA GLU A 152 0.38 -9.40 -3.36
C GLU A 152 1.44 -8.30 -3.36
N LEU A 153 1.42 -7.45 -2.35
CA LEU A 153 2.35 -6.36 -2.22
C LEU A 153 2.93 -6.32 -0.81
N ASN A 154 4.24 -6.52 -0.69
CA ASN A 154 4.98 -6.48 0.56
C ASN A 154 6.00 -5.35 0.51
N ASN A 155 5.93 -4.43 1.47
CA ASN A 155 6.87 -3.32 1.55
C ASN A 155 7.23 -3.03 3.03
N THR A 156 8.48 -2.68 3.29
CA THR A 156 8.86 -2.29 4.65
C THR A 156 8.60 -0.81 4.87
N SER A 157 8.92 0.05 3.90
CA SER A 157 8.73 1.51 4.02
C SER A 157 8.31 2.12 2.69
N GLY A 158 7.55 3.21 2.73
CA GLY A 158 7.03 3.90 1.56
C GLY A 158 5.52 3.79 1.45
N SER A 159 4.94 4.39 0.43
CA SER A 159 3.50 4.47 0.24
C SER A 159 3.01 3.48 -0.83
N ILE A 160 1.79 3.00 -0.66
CA ILE A 160 1.09 2.18 -1.65
C ILE A 160 -0.15 2.94 -2.09
N ARG A 161 -0.27 3.17 -3.40
CA ARG A 161 -1.48 3.72 -4.01
C ARG A 161 -2.04 2.74 -5.02
N LEU A 162 -3.31 2.41 -4.87
CA LEU A 162 -4.06 1.55 -5.77
C LEU A 162 -5.26 2.32 -6.33
N GLU A 163 -5.42 2.33 -7.64
CA GLU A 163 -6.54 3.02 -8.30
C GLU A 163 -7.13 2.16 -9.43
N ASN A 164 -8.45 1.97 -9.42
CA ASN A 164 -9.19 1.15 -10.39
C ASN A 164 -8.64 -0.29 -10.50
N ILE A 165 -8.68 -1.01 -9.39
CA ILE A 165 -8.14 -2.37 -9.27
C ILE A 165 -9.28 -3.39 -9.28
N LYS A 166 -9.25 -4.31 -10.24
CA LYS A 166 -10.20 -5.42 -10.38
C LYS A 166 -9.50 -6.74 -10.12
N VAL A 167 -9.35 -7.07 -8.86
CA VAL A 167 -8.59 -8.23 -8.40
C VAL A 167 -9.33 -8.91 -7.26
N PRO A 168 -9.86 -10.13 -7.43
CA PRO A 168 -10.62 -10.82 -6.40
C PRO A 168 -9.91 -10.97 -5.07
N ARG A 169 -8.56 -11.02 -5.07
CA ARG A 169 -7.75 -11.19 -3.86
C ARG A 169 -6.59 -10.21 -3.85
N ILE A 170 -6.62 -9.29 -2.89
CA ILE A 170 -5.60 -8.26 -2.69
C ILE A 170 -5.00 -8.45 -1.30
N GLU A 171 -3.69 -8.66 -1.22
CA GLU A 171 -2.94 -8.79 0.02
C GLU A 171 -1.86 -7.71 0.09
N LEU A 172 -1.95 -6.84 1.09
CA LEU A 172 -1.04 -5.73 1.31
C LEU A 172 -0.39 -5.88 2.69
N ALA A 173 0.94 -5.89 2.73
CA ALA A 173 1.70 -5.89 3.97
C ALA A 173 2.70 -4.73 3.98
N LEU A 174 2.58 -3.83 4.96
CA LEU A 174 3.40 -2.64 5.07
C LEU A 174 3.86 -2.45 6.52
N THR A 175 5.17 -2.26 6.74
CA THR A 175 5.64 -1.96 8.09
C THR A 175 5.45 -0.49 8.42
N SER A 176 5.82 0.42 7.51
CA SER A 176 5.68 1.87 7.74
C SER A 176 5.35 2.61 6.44
N GLY A 177 4.37 3.49 6.49
CA GLY A 177 3.90 4.30 5.36
C GLY A 177 2.40 4.25 5.25
N ASP A 178 1.83 4.86 4.22
CA ASP A 178 0.39 4.96 4.04
C ASP A 178 -0.08 4.13 2.85
N ILE A 179 -1.28 3.58 2.99
CA ILE A 179 -1.98 2.85 1.93
C ILE A 179 -3.19 3.68 1.51
N THR A 180 -3.26 4.02 0.24
CA THR A 180 -4.43 4.66 -0.37
C THR A 180 -4.98 3.74 -1.45
N ALA A 181 -6.24 3.35 -1.36
CA ALA A 181 -6.91 2.49 -2.32
C ALA A 181 -8.21 3.15 -2.78
N SER A 182 -8.46 3.24 -4.07
CA SER A 182 -9.69 3.78 -4.62
C SER A 182 -10.21 2.95 -5.78
N MET A 183 -11.55 2.84 -5.89
CA MET A 183 -12.22 2.05 -6.93
C MET A 183 -11.73 0.59 -6.96
N ILE A 184 -11.89 -0.10 -5.84
CA ILE A 184 -11.44 -1.48 -5.67
C ILE A 184 -12.62 -2.44 -5.88
N ASP A 185 -12.44 -3.44 -6.75
CA ASP A 185 -13.35 -4.56 -6.95
C ASP A 185 -12.65 -5.86 -6.58
N GLY A 186 -12.86 -6.31 -5.34
CA GLY A 186 -12.26 -7.50 -4.74
C GLY A 186 -12.06 -7.43 -3.23
N ASP A 187 -11.71 -8.57 -2.64
CA ASP A 187 -11.44 -8.69 -1.22
C ASP A 187 -10.03 -8.20 -0.91
N MET A 188 -9.92 -7.29 0.06
CA MET A 188 -8.67 -6.66 0.44
C MET A 188 -8.26 -7.07 1.87
N THR A 189 -7.06 -7.60 2.02
CA THR A 189 -6.43 -7.89 3.31
C THR A 189 -5.23 -6.96 3.50
N VAL A 190 -5.25 -6.20 4.58
CA VAL A 190 -4.19 -5.22 4.92
C VAL A 190 -3.59 -5.57 6.27
N LYS A 191 -2.26 -5.65 6.31
CA LYS A 191 -1.49 -5.76 7.56
C LYS A 191 -0.47 -4.65 7.63
N GLN A 192 -0.57 -3.82 8.66
CA GLN A 192 0.29 -2.65 8.78
C GLN A 192 0.72 -2.41 10.23
N THR A 193 2.00 -2.10 10.43
CA THR A 193 2.49 -1.76 11.78
C THR A 193 2.31 -0.28 12.06
N SER A 194 2.67 0.60 11.12
CA SER A 194 2.54 2.06 11.35
C SER A 194 2.16 2.78 10.06
N GLY A 195 1.23 3.71 10.17
CA GLY A 195 0.67 4.49 9.07
C GLY A 195 -0.81 4.25 8.89
N SER A 196 -1.42 4.88 7.92
CA SER A 196 -2.87 4.89 7.74
C SER A 196 -3.32 4.12 6.50
N LEU A 197 -4.52 3.55 6.59
CA LEU A 197 -5.25 3.01 5.46
C LEU A 197 -6.39 3.97 5.11
N THR A 198 -6.40 4.49 3.88
CA THR A 198 -7.54 5.19 3.30
C THR A 198 -8.03 4.38 2.11
N ALA A 199 -9.28 3.91 2.19
CA ALA A 199 -9.91 3.13 1.12
C ALA A 199 -11.25 3.77 0.73
N ASP A 200 -11.43 4.06 -0.55
CA ASP A 200 -12.61 4.68 -1.08
C ASP A 200 -13.21 3.87 -2.23
N GLN A 201 -14.54 3.72 -2.26
CA GLN A 201 -15.25 2.95 -3.28
C GLN A 201 -14.77 1.49 -3.38
N VAL A 202 -14.97 0.74 -2.30
CA VAL A 202 -14.58 -0.68 -2.25
C VAL A 202 -15.81 -1.57 -2.41
N ILE A 203 -15.76 -2.46 -3.41
CA ILE A 203 -16.72 -3.55 -3.62
C ILE A 203 -16.03 -4.85 -3.23
N GLY A 204 -16.35 -5.40 -2.05
CA GLY A 204 -15.73 -6.60 -1.51
C GLY A 204 -15.55 -6.56 -0.01
N HIS A 205 -14.88 -7.55 0.54
CA HIS A 205 -14.59 -7.63 1.96
C HIS A 205 -13.26 -6.92 2.28
N VAL A 206 -13.26 -6.06 3.30
CA VAL A 206 -12.04 -5.43 3.83
C VAL A 206 -11.66 -6.06 5.16
N ASN A 207 -10.51 -6.71 5.22
CA ASN A 207 -9.88 -7.21 6.43
C ASN A 207 -8.61 -6.41 6.71
N SER A 208 -8.59 -5.59 7.76
CA SER A 208 -7.45 -4.72 8.07
C SER A 208 -7.00 -4.81 9.51
N GLU A 209 -5.70 -5.00 9.70
CA GLU A 209 -5.03 -5.02 11.00
C GLU A 209 -3.91 -3.97 11.01
N ILE A 210 -4.08 -2.90 11.82
CA ILE A 210 -3.13 -1.80 11.95
C ILE A 210 -2.72 -1.67 13.42
N GLU A 211 -1.41 -1.73 13.72
CA GLU A 211 -0.98 -1.53 15.10
C GLU A 211 -1.07 -0.06 15.53
N SER A 212 -0.58 0.86 14.69
CA SER A 212 -0.61 2.30 14.97
C SER A 212 -0.94 3.11 13.72
N GLY A 213 -2.08 3.77 13.73
CA GLY A 213 -2.58 4.58 12.62
C GLY A 213 -4.08 4.50 12.47
N ASP A 214 -4.60 5.22 11.50
CA ASP A 214 -6.04 5.35 11.28
C ASP A 214 -6.49 4.47 10.12
N ILE A 215 -7.72 3.98 10.21
CA ILE A 215 -8.42 3.24 9.17
C ILE A 215 -9.62 4.07 8.73
N GLU A 216 -9.59 4.54 7.50
CA GLU A 216 -10.70 5.27 6.88
C GLU A 216 -11.19 4.48 5.66
N ILE A 217 -12.46 4.09 5.68
CA ILE A 217 -13.09 3.35 4.58
C ILE A 217 -14.39 4.05 4.24
N THR A 218 -14.48 4.58 3.02
CA THR A 218 -15.66 5.29 2.53
C THR A 218 -16.30 4.56 1.35
N GLU A 219 -17.60 4.72 1.17
CA GLU A 219 -18.36 4.07 0.10
C GLU A 219 -18.17 2.53 0.04
N LEU A 220 -18.12 1.89 1.21
CA LEU A 220 -17.95 0.43 1.30
C LEU A 220 -19.21 -0.31 0.87
N ASN A 221 -19.11 -1.12 -0.17
CA ASN A 221 -20.10 -2.10 -0.59
C ASN A 221 -19.60 -3.51 -0.26
N GLY A 222 -19.73 -3.91 1.00
CA GLY A 222 -19.27 -5.20 1.48
C GLY A 222 -19.06 -5.25 2.99
N ALA A 223 -18.54 -6.37 3.48
CA ALA A 223 -18.25 -6.56 4.89
C ALA A 223 -16.90 -5.95 5.28
N ALA A 224 -16.74 -5.60 6.57
CA ALA A 224 -15.45 -5.17 7.11
C ALA A 224 -15.13 -5.90 8.42
N ASP A 225 -13.89 -6.38 8.54
CA ASP A 225 -13.28 -6.87 9.77
C ASP A 225 -11.99 -6.09 10.02
N VAL A 226 -12.07 -5.08 10.89
CA VAL A 226 -11.00 -4.09 11.03
C VAL A 226 -10.59 -3.94 12.47
N GLN A 227 -9.27 -3.85 12.69
CA GLN A 227 -8.75 -3.70 14.04
C GLN A 227 -7.52 -2.80 14.11
N PHE A 228 -7.40 -2.08 15.23
CA PHE A 228 -6.23 -1.28 15.54
C PHE A 228 -5.81 -1.43 17.00
N THR A 229 -4.55 -1.16 17.29
CA THR A 229 -4.08 -1.03 18.68
C THR A 229 -4.15 0.42 19.15
N SER A 230 -3.67 1.37 18.35
CA SER A 230 -3.71 2.81 18.64
C SER A 230 -4.02 3.59 17.37
N GLY A 231 -5.09 4.37 17.39
CA GLY A 231 -5.56 5.12 16.22
C GLY A 231 -7.06 5.28 16.24
N SER A 232 -7.68 5.36 15.08
CA SER A 232 -9.13 5.45 14.93
C SER A 232 -9.64 4.63 13.75
N ILE A 233 -10.92 4.27 13.80
CA ILE A 233 -11.65 3.67 12.68
C ILE A 233 -12.77 4.61 12.26
N HIS A 234 -12.84 4.90 10.97
CA HIS A 234 -13.96 5.57 10.31
C HIS A 234 -14.43 4.70 9.15
N ILE A 235 -15.70 4.25 9.19
CA ILE A 235 -16.29 3.45 8.12
C ILE A 235 -17.61 4.07 7.70
N GLU A 236 -17.77 4.27 6.39
CA GLU A 236 -19.03 4.65 5.76
C GLU A 236 -19.46 3.55 4.78
N GLN A 237 -20.62 2.90 5.08
CA GLN A 237 -21.15 1.88 4.19
C GLN A 237 -22.13 2.46 3.18
N SER A 238 -22.03 2.00 1.94
CA SER A 238 -23.01 2.28 0.88
C SER A 238 -24.12 1.22 0.80
N HIS A 239 -23.84 -0.03 1.19
CA HIS A 239 -24.80 -1.14 1.24
C HIS A 239 -24.65 -1.94 2.53
N SER A 240 -25.78 -2.49 3.00
CA SER A 240 -25.84 -3.28 4.24
C SER A 240 -24.98 -4.53 4.14
N ALA A 241 -24.06 -4.68 5.09
CA ALA A 241 -23.21 -5.85 5.27
C ALA A 241 -22.65 -5.86 6.70
N PRO A 242 -22.20 -7.03 7.22
CA PRO A 242 -21.63 -7.09 8.56
C PRO A 242 -20.35 -6.26 8.71
N ILE A 243 -20.22 -5.57 9.84
CA ILE A 243 -18.99 -4.89 10.27
C ILE A 243 -18.56 -5.44 11.62
N ASN A 244 -17.27 -5.75 11.76
CA ASN A 244 -16.62 -6.01 13.04
C ASN A 244 -15.42 -5.07 13.20
N ALA A 245 -15.60 -4.01 14.01
CA ALA A 245 -14.58 -3.01 14.27
C ALA A 245 -14.08 -3.14 15.70
N SER A 246 -12.77 -3.20 15.92
CA SER A 246 -12.20 -3.31 17.25
C SER A 246 -10.93 -2.49 17.44
N GLY A 247 -10.79 -1.90 18.63
CA GLY A 247 -9.63 -1.08 18.98
C GLY A 247 -9.22 -1.23 20.44
N THR A 248 -7.95 -0.91 20.73
CA THR A 248 -7.49 -0.83 22.11
C THR A 248 -7.52 0.60 22.63
N SER A 249 -6.97 1.56 21.89
CA SER A 249 -6.94 2.98 22.28
C SER A 249 -7.26 3.86 21.09
N GLY A 250 -8.45 4.45 21.11
CA GLY A 250 -8.95 5.35 20.09
C GLY A 250 -10.43 5.15 19.79
N ASP A 251 -10.94 5.96 18.89
CA ASP A 251 -12.35 6.08 18.62
C ASP A 251 -12.77 5.24 17.40
N ILE A 252 -14.03 4.81 17.40
CA ILE A 252 -14.64 4.08 16.30
C ILE A 252 -15.89 4.82 15.86
N PHE A 253 -15.91 5.30 14.62
CA PHE A 253 -17.06 5.88 13.96
C PHE A 253 -17.52 4.97 12.81
N ILE A 254 -18.82 4.66 12.79
CA ILE A 254 -19.42 3.85 11.73
C ILE A 254 -20.70 4.53 11.26
N GLN A 255 -20.74 4.92 10.01
CA GLN A 255 -21.99 5.28 9.33
C GLN A 255 -22.53 4.04 8.64
N ALA A 256 -23.59 3.48 9.19
CA ALA A 256 -24.26 2.33 8.62
C ALA A 256 -24.95 2.71 7.31
N ALA A 257 -25.06 1.73 6.41
CA ALA A 257 -25.76 1.91 5.16
C ALA A 257 -27.23 2.32 5.35
N PRO A 258 -27.82 3.11 4.45
CA PRO A 258 -29.23 3.52 4.54
C PRO A 258 -30.21 2.35 4.58
N ASP A 259 -29.86 1.21 4.00
CA ASP A 259 -30.63 -0.02 3.94
C ASP A 259 -30.34 -0.98 5.11
N PHE A 260 -29.44 -0.65 6.04
CA PHE A 260 -29.14 -1.49 7.19
C PHE A 260 -30.39 -1.64 8.10
N ASP A 261 -30.77 -2.88 8.34
CA ASP A 261 -31.94 -3.25 9.14
C ASP A 261 -31.65 -4.28 10.25
N GLY A 262 -30.37 -4.45 10.58
CA GLY A 262 -29.83 -5.45 11.48
C GLY A 262 -29.71 -4.99 12.95
N ILE A 263 -28.63 -5.42 13.58
CA ILE A 263 -28.36 -5.22 15.01
C ILE A 263 -27.07 -4.43 15.18
N TYR A 264 -27.11 -3.40 16.03
CA TYR A 264 -25.94 -2.70 16.51
C TYR A 264 -25.50 -3.30 17.86
N ASP A 265 -24.23 -3.72 17.96
CA ASP A 265 -23.62 -4.22 19.18
C ASP A 265 -22.31 -3.47 19.46
N ALA A 266 -22.40 -2.41 20.27
CA ALA A 266 -21.28 -1.55 20.58
C ALA A 266 -20.95 -1.61 22.08
N LYS A 267 -19.63 -1.61 22.42
CA LYS A 267 -19.17 -1.60 23.81
C LYS A 267 -17.80 -0.94 23.92
N ALA A 268 -17.69 0.10 24.72
CA ALA A 268 -16.44 0.65 25.21
C ALA A 268 -16.22 0.23 26.68
N THR A 269 -14.96 -0.03 27.06
CA THR A 269 -14.62 -0.26 28.47
C THR A 269 -14.46 1.06 29.22
N SER A 270 -13.85 2.03 28.56
CA SER A 270 -13.70 3.41 29.07
C SER A 270 -13.92 4.39 27.90
N GLY A 271 -14.97 5.20 28.01
CA GLY A 271 -15.42 6.12 26.97
C GLY A 271 -16.94 6.13 26.80
N SER A 272 -17.42 6.87 25.82
CA SER A 272 -18.84 6.95 25.49
C SER A 272 -19.23 5.98 24.40
N VAL A 273 -20.51 5.58 24.40
CA VAL A 273 -21.10 4.80 23.32
C VAL A 273 -22.39 5.48 22.92
N ASP A 274 -22.45 5.94 21.66
CA ASP A 274 -23.63 6.55 21.05
C ASP A 274 -24.05 5.73 19.84
N VAL A 275 -25.22 5.11 19.91
CA VAL A 275 -25.68 4.12 18.94
C VAL A 275 -27.19 4.22 18.80
N PRO A 276 -27.76 4.26 17.58
CA PRO A 276 -29.20 4.29 17.40
C PRO A 276 -29.85 2.97 17.83
N GLU A 277 -31.19 3.00 17.97
CA GLU A 277 -31.93 1.77 18.22
C GLU A 277 -31.77 0.79 17.06
N SER A 278 -31.49 -0.49 17.38
CA SER A 278 -31.36 -1.54 16.37
C SER A 278 -32.70 -1.84 15.71
N PRO A 279 -32.82 -1.82 14.38
CA PRO A 279 -34.05 -2.19 13.69
C PRO A 279 -34.50 -3.64 13.95
N MET A 280 -33.55 -4.59 14.09
CA MET A 280 -33.77 -6.01 14.38
C MET A 280 -34.67 -6.74 13.36
N VAL A 281 -34.69 -6.31 12.10
CA VAL A 281 -35.42 -6.95 11.01
C VAL A 281 -34.59 -8.09 10.44
N SER A 282 -33.31 -7.85 10.21
CA SER A 282 -32.35 -8.89 9.80
C SER A 282 -31.47 -9.33 11.00
N ARG A 283 -30.56 -10.29 10.72
CA ARG A 283 -29.53 -10.73 11.68
C ARG A 283 -28.15 -10.17 11.35
N GLU A 284 -28.08 -9.25 10.43
CA GLU A 284 -26.82 -8.57 10.15
C GLU A 284 -26.33 -7.81 11.35
N LEU A 285 -25.02 -7.80 11.55
CA LEU A 285 -24.42 -7.28 12.77
C LEU A 285 -23.37 -6.22 12.45
N ILE A 286 -23.57 -5.03 12.99
CA ILE A 286 -22.49 -4.05 13.14
C ILE A 286 -22.00 -4.14 14.58
N LYS A 287 -20.79 -4.66 14.74
CA LYS A 287 -20.14 -4.84 16.04
C LYS A 287 -18.97 -3.89 16.18
N ALA A 288 -18.95 -3.09 17.26
CA ALA A 288 -17.87 -2.18 17.58
C ALA A 288 -17.37 -2.38 19.01
N ARG A 289 -16.05 -2.46 19.21
CA ARG A 289 -15.42 -2.68 20.51
C ARG A 289 -14.20 -1.80 20.68
N THR A 290 -14.10 -1.05 21.77
CA THR A 290 -12.87 -0.37 22.17
C THR A 290 -12.61 -0.52 23.67
N SER A 291 -11.33 -0.57 24.05
CA SER A 291 -10.98 -0.54 25.47
C SER A 291 -10.98 0.88 26.02
N SER A 292 -10.40 1.80 25.29
CA SER A 292 -10.32 3.24 25.68
C SER A 292 -10.61 4.11 24.46
N GLY A 293 -11.71 4.82 24.49
CA GLY A 293 -12.18 5.67 23.39
C GLY A 293 -13.70 5.62 23.26
N SER A 294 -14.23 6.39 22.35
CA SER A 294 -15.66 6.49 22.10
C SER A 294 -16.07 5.68 20.88
N ILE A 295 -17.28 5.18 20.90
CA ILE A 295 -17.92 4.53 19.76
C ILE A 295 -19.14 5.33 19.38
N GLU A 296 -19.22 5.71 18.12
CA GLU A 296 -20.37 6.35 17.52
C GLU A 296 -20.82 5.55 16.31
N ILE A 297 -22.09 5.16 16.27
CA ILE A 297 -22.71 4.55 15.10
C ILE A 297 -23.87 5.43 14.68
N THR A 298 -23.93 5.78 13.42
CA THR A 298 -25.00 6.57 12.81
C THR A 298 -25.65 5.81 11.66
N LYS A 299 -26.80 6.27 11.22
CA LYS A 299 -27.51 5.74 10.03
C LYS A 299 -27.93 6.86 9.12
#